data_807ff6fabf2067a56b6129684d165dd4
#
_entry.id   807ff6fabf2067a56b6129684d165dd4
#
_cell.length_a   1.000
_cell.length_b   1.000
_cell.length_c   1.000
_cell.angle_alpha   90.00
_cell.angle_beta   90.00
_cell.angle_gamma   90.00
#
_symmetry.space_group_name_H-M   'P 1'
#
loop_
_entity.id
_entity.type
_entity.pdbx_description
1 polymer ?
#
loop_
_entity_poly.entity_id
_entity_poly.type
_entity_poly.pdbx_seq_one_letter_code
_entity_poly.pdbx_strand_id
1 'polypeptide(L)'
;MMILRCVPQFVDEIWGDEDFGKFYGVGGKLGEVWLCSGHPERMTRVFDQNDLEGNWNEIKERWEVERFPFLIKHIKTREWLSVQVHPDDAYAEKNGEPWGKPEMWYFIKGGRLVNGLVSGALERLKNGDRDWNSLLSFIDVKAGQAMYIEPGTVHAIGPKIELYEFQMTSDITYRFYDWGRGRETHFDQAMEVVKETVAKPFDLSEFNCSHFKVKRLNGLPSFLDRRSVYLASRSSFNGK
;
A
#
# COMPACT_ATOMS: atom_id res chain seq x y z
N MET A 1 -3.75 26.56 11.29
CA MET A 1 -3.59 25.14 10.91
C MET A 1 -4.70 24.85 9.92
N MET A 2 -4.38 24.30 8.77
CA MET A 2 -5.38 23.91 7.77
C MET A 2 -5.62 22.40 7.90
N ILE A 3 -6.87 22.02 8.12
CA ILE A 3 -7.29 20.62 8.08
C ILE A 3 -7.90 20.39 6.69
N LEU A 4 -7.43 19.37 6.01
CA LEU A 4 -7.93 18.99 4.69
C LEU A 4 -8.68 17.67 4.80
N ARG A 5 -9.83 17.60 4.14
CA ARG A 5 -10.59 16.38 3.91
C ARG A 5 -10.30 15.88 2.50
N CYS A 6 -9.80 14.67 2.37
CA CYS A 6 -9.63 14.01 1.07
C CYS A 6 -10.93 13.33 0.65
N VAL A 7 -11.26 13.43 -0.63
CA VAL A 7 -12.32 12.63 -1.26
C VAL A 7 -11.67 11.39 -1.87
N PRO A 8 -12.01 10.20 -1.39
CA PRO A 8 -11.37 8.97 -1.85
C PRO A 8 -11.58 8.70 -3.34
N GLN A 9 -10.63 8.02 -3.95
CA GLN A 9 -10.74 7.43 -5.29
C GLN A 9 -10.98 5.93 -5.15
N PHE A 10 -11.91 5.40 -5.92
CA PHE A 10 -12.30 3.99 -5.90
C PHE A 10 -11.68 3.25 -7.08
N VAL A 11 -11.09 2.09 -6.82
CA VAL A 11 -10.39 1.29 -7.83
C VAL A 11 -10.97 -0.11 -7.85
N ASP A 12 -11.65 -0.42 -8.96
CA ASP A 12 -12.10 -1.77 -9.24
C ASP A 12 -10.91 -2.65 -9.61
N GLU A 13 -10.87 -3.83 -9.00
CA GLU A 13 -9.79 -4.79 -9.21
C GLU A 13 -10.35 -6.20 -9.42
N ILE A 14 -9.68 -6.97 -10.27
CA ILE A 14 -10.12 -8.36 -10.57
C ILE A 14 -10.15 -9.25 -9.32
N TRP A 15 -9.34 -8.93 -8.31
CA TRP A 15 -9.25 -9.59 -7.01
C TRP A 15 -10.08 -8.89 -5.92
N GLY A 16 -10.78 -7.81 -6.26
CA GLY A 16 -11.58 -7.00 -5.35
C GLY A 16 -12.83 -7.70 -4.82
N ASP A 17 -13.50 -7.05 -3.90
CA ASP A 17 -14.63 -7.57 -3.12
C ASP A 17 -15.88 -6.70 -3.34
N GLU A 18 -17.01 -7.33 -3.72
CA GLU A 18 -18.27 -6.63 -3.97
C GLU A 18 -18.89 -6.03 -2.70
N ASP A 19 -18.72 -6.69 -1.54
CA ASP A 19 -19.23 -6.17 -0.27
C ASP A 19 -18.42 -4.97 0.20
N PHE A 20 -17.18 -4.86 -0.23
CA PHE A 20 -16.36 -3.67 -0.03
C PHE A 20 -16.87 -2.48 -0.85
N GLY A 21 -17.28 -2.72 -2.09
CA GLY A 21 -17.98 -1.72 -2.91
C GLY A 21 -19.27 -1.23 -2.24
N LYS A 22 -20.10 -2.16 -1.77
CA LYS A 22 -21.33 -1.82 -1.03
C LYS A 22 -21.05 -1.01 0.26
N PHE A 23 -19.98 -1.35 0.99
CA PHE A 23 -19.60 -0.60 2.20
C PHE A 23 -19.31 0.88 1.90
N TYR A 24 -18.72 1.17 0.75
CA TYR A 24 -18.44 2.54 0.30
C TYR A 24 -19.59 3.16 -0.54
N GLY A 25 -20.66 2.43 -0.79
CA GLY A 25 -21.80 2.90 -1.59
C GLY A 25 -21.52 2.96 -3.09
N VAL A 26 -20.55 2.17 -3.57
CA VAL A 26 -20.22 2.03 -4.99
C VAL A 26 -20.48 0.61 -5.46
N GLY A 27 -20.70 0.42 -6.77
CA GLY A 27 -20.84 -0.90 -7.37
C GLY A 27 -19.49 -1.51 -7.74
N GLY A 28 -19.52 -2.74 -8.24
CA GLY A 28 -18.33 -3.41 -8.79
C GLY A 28 -17.52 -4.21 -7.78
N LYS A 29 -16.38 -4.73 -8.23
CA LYS A 29 -15.39 -5.44 -7.43
C LYS A 29 -14.34 -4.48 -6.92
N LEU A 30 -14.69 -3.70 -5.89
CA LEU A 30 -13.78 -2.74 -5.32
C LEU A 30 -12.59 -3.47 -4.65
N GLY A 31 -11.37 -3.15 -5.03
CA GLY A 31 -10.15 -3.69 -4.43
C GLY A 31 -9.43 -2.69 -3.57
N GLU A 32 -9.32 -1.45 -4.04
CA GLU A 32 -8.61 -0.38 -3.35
C GLU A 32 -9.46 0.88 -3.24
N VAL A 33 -9.34 1.56 -2.11
CA VAL A 33 -9.82 2.92 -1.89
C VAL A 33 -8.61 3.79 -1.57
N TRP A 34 -8.26 4.67 -2.48
CA TRP A 34 -7.17 5.62 -2.28
C TRP A 34 -7.70 6.78 -1.43
N LEU A 35 -7.44 6.69 -0.15
CA LEU A 35 -7.96 7.63 0.86
C LEU A 35 -7.29 9.00 0.77
N CYS A 36 -5.99 9.01 0.43
CA CYS A 36 -5.21 10.21 0.24
C CYS A 36 -4.10 9.92 -0.79
N SER A 37 -4.06 10.66 -1.88
CA SER A 37 -3.10 10.48 -2.96
C SER A 37 -2.75 11.78 -3.63
N GLY A 38 -1.45 12.05 -3.78
CA GLY A 38 -0.93 13.08 -4.66
C GLY A 38 -0.41 12.54 -5.99
N HIS A 39 -0.67 11.26 -6.32
CA HIS A 39 -0.21 10.65 -7.55
C HIS A 39 -0.86 11.32 -8.78
N PRO A 40 -0.09 11.75 -9.80
CA PRO A 40 -0.61 12.53 -10.93
C PRO A 40 -1.78 11.86 -11.66
N GLU A 41 -1.72 10.54 -11.83
CA GLU A 41 -2.75 9.79 -12.55
C GLU A 41 -4.02 9.57 -11.72
N ARG A 42 -3.92 9.65 -10.38
CA ARG A 42 -5.03 9.35 -9.47
C ARG A 42 -4.96 10.20 -8.21
N MET A 43 -4.98 11.50 -8.41
CA MET A 43 -4.95 12.47 -7.32
C MET A 43 -6.31 12.53 -6.63
N THR A 44 -6.32 12.47 -5.29
CA THR A 44 -7.54 12.71 -4.52
C THR A 44 -7.86 14.19 -4.50
N ARG A 45 -9.16 14.54 -4.57
CA ARG A 45 -9.59 15.92 -4.33
C ARG A 45 -9.49 16.22 -2.83
N VAL A 46 -9.13 17.45 -2.52
CA VAL A 46 -9.00 17.91 -1.13
C VAL A 46 -9.89 19.12 -0.89
N PHE A 47 -10.47 19.18 0.29
CA PHE A 47 -11.34 20.26 0.73
C PHE A 47 -10.87 20.76 2.08
N ASP A 48 -10.95 22.06 2.28
CA ASP A 48 -10.67 22.68 3.57
C ASP A 48 -11.87 22.54 4.55
N GLN A 49 -11.73 23.09 5.73
CA GLN A 49 -12.75 23.09 6.78
C GLN A 49 -14.03 23.89 6.43
N ASN A 50 -14.01 24.69 5.36
CA ASN A 50 -15.14 25.46 4.84
C ASN A 50 -15.74 24.83 3.58
N ASP A 51 -15.39 23.56 3.27
CA ASP A 51 -15.73 22.84 2.05
C ASP A 51 -15.28 23.54 0.74
N LEU A 52 -14.28 24.40 0.82
CA LEU A 52 -13.62 24.95 -0.36
C LEU A 52 -12.60 23.94 -0.88
N GLU A 53 -12.63 23.68 -2.19
CA GLU A 53 -11.69 22.78 -2.83
C GLU A 53 -10.27 23.32 -2.69
N GLY A 54 -9.41 22.55 -2.07
CA GLY A 54 -8.02 22.89 -1.83
C GLY A 54 -7.15 22.56 -3.05
N ASN A 55 -5.95 23.11 -3.03
CA ASN A 55 -4.98 22.92 -4.09
C ASN A 55 -3.78 22.10 -3.59
N TRP A 56 -3.54 20.94 -4.20
CA TRP A 56 -2.36 20.12 -3.90
C TRP A 56 -1.04 20.87 -4.13
N ASN A 57 -1.01 21.88 -5.02
CA ASN A 57 0.18 22.70 -5.23
C ASN A 57 0.54 23.51 -3.98
N GLU A 58 -0.44 24.06 -3.27
CA GLU A 58 -0.19 24.78 -2.01
C GLU A 58 0.38 23.85 -0.91
N ILE A 59 -0.05 22.59 -0.90
CA ILE A 59 0.48 21.56 0.01
C ILE A 59 1.93 21.22 -0.35
N LYS A 60 2.21 21.02 -1.65
CA LYS A 60 3.55 20.76 -2.16
C LYS A 60 4.52 21.88 -1.82
N GLU A 61 4.13 23.14 -2.08
CA GLU A 61 4.93 24.32 -1.76
C GLU A 61 5.23 24.40 -0.25
N ARG A 62 4.20 24.19 0.58
CA ARG A 62 4.36 24.21 2.04
C ARG A 62 5.29 23.11 2.56
N TRP A 63 5.31 21.96 1.92
CA TRP A 63 6.14 20.81 2.29
C TRP A 63 7.48 20.79 1.56
N GLU A 64 7.70 21.73 0.63
CA GLU A 64 8.91 21.83 -0.20
C GLU A 64 9.20 20.54 -0.97
N VAL A 65 8.16 19.94 -1.55
CA VAL A 65 8.23 18.69 -2.31
C VAL A 65 7.62 18.86 -3.70
N GLU A 66 8.10 18.11 -4.67
CA GLU A 66 7.57 18.14 -6.03
C GLU A 66 6.21 17.46 -6.16
N ARG A 67 5.97 16.44 -5.36
CA ARG A 67 4.73 15.67 -5.31
C ARG A 67 4.36 15.45 -3.84
N PHE A 68 3.07 15.45 -3.50
CA PHE A 68 2.64 15.03 -2.16
C PHE A 68 3.11 13.60 -1.90
N PRO A 69 3.92 13.35 -0.86
CA PRO A 69 4.76 12.15 -0.80
C PRO A 69 4.00 10.88 -0.43
N PHE A 70 2.79 10.98 0.14
CA PHE A 70 2.09 9.81 0.68
C PHE A 70 0.94 9.35 -0.21
N LEU A 71 0.79 8.04 -0.27
CA LEU A 71 -0.40 7.36 -0.75
C LEU A 71 -0.90 6.44 0.35
N ILE A 72 -2.15 6.65 0.76
CA ILE A 72 -2.80 5.85 1.80
C ILE A 72 -3.98 5.15 1.17
N LYS A 73 -4.02 3.83 1.28
CA LYS A 73 -5.08 3.01 0.73
C LYS A 73 -5.80 2.21 1.81
N HIS A 74 -7.08 1.96 1.62
CA HIS A 74 -7.83 0.90 2.26
C HIS A 74 -8.03 -0.21 1.24
N ILE A 75 -7.54 -1.39 1.54
CA ILE A 75 -7.52 -2.54 0.63
C ILE A 75 -8.35 -3.67 1.24
N LYS A 76 -9.21 -4.28 0.43
CA LYS A 76 -9.91 -5.50 0.79
C LYS A 76 -9.92 -6.48 -0.36
N THR A 77 -9.51 -7.70 -0.08
CA THR A 77 -9.27 -8.73 -1.08
C THR A 77 -10.33 -9.84 -1.00
N ARG A 78 -10.83 -10.29 -2.14
CA ARG A 78 -11.58 -11.53 -2.29
C ARG A 78 -10.68 -12.68 -2.77
N GLU A 79 -9.70 -12.33 -3.60
CA GLU A 79 -8.75 -13.26 -4.20
C GLU A 79 -7.31 -12.79 -3.92
N TRP A 80 -6.33 -13.55 -4.34
CA TRP A 80 -4.92 -13.18 -4.27
C TRP A 80 -4.60 -11.96 -5.13
N LEU A 81 -3.86 -11.01 -4.61
CA LEU A 81 -3.14 -10.04 -5.44
C LEU A 81 -2.05 -10.76 -6.23
N SER A 82 -1.52 -10.13 -7.28
CA SER A 82 -0.36 -10.67 -7.99
C SER A 82 0.84 -10.81 -7.06
N VAL A 83 1.68 -11.79 -7.34
CA VAL A 83 3.02 -11.86 -6.75
C VAL A 83 3.86 -10.75 -7.38
N GLN A 84 4.33 -9.82 -6.58
CA GLN A 84 4.94 -8.59 -7.04
C GLN A 84 6.13 -8.17 -6.18
N VAL A 85 6.90 -7.24 -6.71
CA VAL A 85 8.02 -6.59 -6.04
C VAL A 85 8.08 -5.13 -6.46
N HIS A 86 8.55 -4.27 -5.55
CA HIS A 86 8.70 -2.84 -5.78
C HIS A 86 10.18 -2.43 -5.71
N PRO A 87 10.60 -1.45 -6.55
CA PRO A 87 11.97 -0.95 -6.55
C PRO A 87 12.25 -0.03 -5.35
N ASP A 88 13.54 0.19 -5.08
CA ASP A 88 14.01 1.26 -4.22
C ASP A 88 14.11 2.60 -4.98
N ASP A 89 14.45 3.69 -4.25
CA ASP A 89 14.49 5.04 -4.81
C ASP A 89 15.48 5.13 -5.97
N ALA A 90 16.67 4.53 -5.86
CA ALA A 90 17.69 4.64 -6.88
C ALA A 90 17.29 3.99 -8.22
N TYR A 91 16.48 2.93 -8.16
CA TYR A 91 15.91 2.32 -9.35
C TYR A 91 14.70 3.11 -9.87
N ALA A 92 13.84 3.57 -8.97
CA ALA A 92 12.65 4.34 -9.32
C ALA A 92 12.99 5.65 -10.05
N GLU A 93 13.98 6.41 -9.55
CA GLU A 93 14.45 7.66 -10.17
C GLU A 93 14.93 7.46 -11.61
N LYS A 94 15.65 6.36 -11.89
CA LYS A 94 16.09 6.01 -13.26
C LYS A 94 14.92 5.72 -14.20
N ASN A 95 13.75 5.37 -13.65
CA ASN A 95 12.54 5.03 -14.38
C ASN A 95 11.47 6.13 -14.32
N GLY A 96 11.85 7.35 -13.88
CA GLY A 96 10.98 8.54 -13.93
C GLY A 96 10.03 8.71 -12.74
N GLU A 97 10.19 7.91 -11.68
CA GLU A 97 9.45 8.09 -10.43
C GLU A 97 10.34 8.73 -9.35
N PRO A 98 9.84 9.66 -8.54
CA PRO A 98 10.65 10.37 -7.56
C PRO A 98 11.07 9.49 -6.37
N TRP A 99 10.35 8.40 -6.13
CA TRP A 99 10.61 7.46 -5.03
C TRP A 99 10.34 6.03 -5.44
N GLY A 100 11.03 5.11 -4.77
CA GLY A 100 10.64 3.71 -4.71
C GLY A 100 9.30 3.52 -3.99
N LYS A 101 8.94 2.27 -3.74
CA LYS A 101 7.65 1.95 -3.13
C LYS A 101 7.80 1.10 -1.85
N PRO A 102 8.40 1.67 -0.78
CA PRO A 102 8.28 1.08 0.54
C PRO A 102 6.83 1.14 1.01
N GLU A 103 6.34 0.06 1.61
CA GLU A 103 4.98 -0.05 2.09
C GLU A 103 4.93 -0.47 3.56
N MET A 104 3.97 0.07 4.30
CA MET A 104 3.60 -0.48 5.60
C MET A 104 2.12 -0.83 5.60
N TRP A 105 1.81 -2.04 5.97
CA TRP A 105 0.46 -2.57 6.09
C TRP A 105 0.02 -2.62 7.55
N TYR A 106 -1.22 -2.19 7.81
CA TYR A 106 -1.88 -2.40 9.09
C TYR A 106 -3.14 -3.23 8.86
N PHE A 107 -3.18 -4.43 9.43
CA PHE A 107 -4.23 -5.41 9.16
C PHE A 107 -5.48 -5.16 10.01
N ILE A 108 -6.60 -4.85 9.35
CA ILE A 108 -7.94 -4.81 9.94
C ILE A 108 -8.45 -6.24 10.09
N LYS A 109 -8.20 -7.06 9.07
CA LYS A 109 -8.47 -8.50 9.07
C LYS A 109 -7.26 -9.22 8.52
N GLY A 110 -6.75 -10.16 9.29
CA GLY A 110 -5.60 -10.96 8.92
C GLY A 110 -5.96 -12.12 7.99
N GLY A 111 -4.94 -12.85 7.59
CA GLY A 111 -5.02 -14.00 6.71
C GLY A 111 -3.64 -14.45 6.25
N ARG A 112 -3.60 -15.30 5.24
CA ARG A 112 -2.35 -15.82 4.66
C ARG A 112 -1.89 -14.94 3.51
N LEU A 113 -0.61 -14.62 3.45
CA LEU A 113 0.00 -13.82 2.40
C LEU A 113 1.35 -14.39 1.96
N VAL A 114 1.83 -13.96 0.80
CA VAL A 114 3.19 -14.23 0.33
C VAL A 114 4.14 -13.22 0.97
N ASN A 115 5.24 -13.72 1.52
CA ASN A 115 6.24 -12.91 2.21
C ASN A 115 7.65 -13.43 1.87
N GLY A 116 8.17 -12.95 0.76
CA GLY A 116 9.47 -13.34 0.23
C GLY A 116 9.45 -14.63 -0.58
N LEU A 117 10.63 -15.05 -0.91
CA LEU A 117 10.96 -16.31 -1.59
C LEU A 117 11.51 -17.32 -0.58
N VAL A 118 11.34 -18.60 -0.84
CA VAL A 118 12.06 -19.63 -0.06
C VAL A 118 13.56 -19.59 -0.39
N SER A 119 14.38 -20.10 0.51
CA SER A 119 15.85 -20.16 0.32
C SER A 119 16.20 -20.84 -1.01
N GLY A 120 17.07 -20.22 -1.80
CA GLY A 120 17.50 -20.70 -3.12
C GLY A 120 16.49 -20.49 -4.26
N ALA A 121 15.33 -19.92 -3.99
CA ALA A 121 14.32 -19.70 -5.03
C ALA A 121 14.79 -18.69 -6.08
N LEU A 122 15.58 -17.70 -5.70
CA LEU A 122 16.10 -16.72 -6.66
C LEU A 122 16.98 -17.36 -7.72
N GLU A 123 17.83 -18.30 -7.34
CA GLU A 123 18.67 -19.06 -8.27
C GLU A 123 17.82 -19.99 -9.16
N ARG A 124 16.80 -20.63 -8.60
CA ARG A 124 15.85 -21.43 -9.36
C ARG A 124 15.10 -20.60 -10.41
N LEU A 125 14.65 -19.37 -10.03
CA LEU A 125 14.02 -18.45 -10.96
C LEU A 125 14.94 -18.05 -12.12
N LYS A 126 16.23 -17.77 -11.85
CA LYS A 126 17.27 -17.50 -12.87
C LYS A 126 17.44 -18.68 -13.83
N ASN A 127 17.35 -19.89 -13.31
CA ASN A 127 17.45 -21.15 -14.09
C ASN A 127 16.13 -21.55 -14.77
N GLY A 128 15.13 -20.69 -14.80
CA GLY A 128 13.89 -20.90 -15.54
C GLY A 128 12.78 -21.64 -14.77
N ASP A 129 12.96 -21.94 -13.48
CA ASP A 129 11.89 -22.51 -12.68
C ASP A 129 10.73 -21.51 -12.52
N ARG A 130 9.52 -22.00 -12.66
CA ARG A 130 8.26 -21.22 -12.55
C ARG A 130 7.23 -21.94 -11.69
N ASP A 131 7.63 -22.93 -10.89
CA ASP A 131 6.74 -23.54 -9.90
C ASP A 131 6.56 -22.60 -8.69
N TRP A 132 5.70 -21.63 -8.86
CA TRP A 132 5.45 -20.59 -7.86
C TRP A 132 5.02 -21.15 -6.51
N ASN A 133 4.33 -22.30 -6.47
CA ASN A 133 3.95 -22.92 -5.21
C ASN A 133 5.14 -23.36 -4.36
N SER A 134 6.23 -23.75 -4.99
CA SER A 134 7.46 -24.18 -4.33
C SER A 134 8.51 -23.07 -4.17
N LEU A 135 8.31 -21.92 -4.83
CA LEU A 135 9.22 -20.78 -4.81
C LEU A 135 8.84 -19.74 -3.75
N LEU A 136 7.55 -19.63 -3.44
CA LEU A 136 7.01 -18.59 -2.58
C LEU A 136 7.03 -18.99 -1.11
N SER A 137 7.41 -18.07 -0.25
CA SER A 137 7.28 -18.17 1.19
C SER A 137 5.96 -17.57 1.65
N PHE A 138 5.24 -18.24 2.53
CA PHE A 138 3.94 -17.80 3.03
C PHE A 138 3.99 -17.57 4.53
N ILE A 139 3.20 -16.59 4.99
CA ILE A 139 3.02 -16.28 6.42
C ILE A 139 1.55 -15.99 6.70
N ASP A 140 1.12 -16.28 7.91
CA ASP A 140 -0.19 -15.88 8.43
C ASP A 140 -0.03 -14.65 9.33
N VAL A 141 -0.89 -13.65 9.13
CA VAL A 141 -0.96 -12.42 9.90
C VAL A 141 -2.31 -12.28 10.61
N LYS A 142 -2.34 -11.53 11.69
CA LYS A 142 -3.56 -11.33 12.52
C LYS A 142 -4.05 -9.89 12.42
N ALA A 143 -5.32 -9.68 12.68
CA ALA A 143 -5.89 -8.36 12.88
C ALA A 143 -5.12 -7.60 13.99
N GLY A 144 -4.87 -6.32 13.79
CA GLY A 144 -4.12 -5.46 14.70
C GLY A 144 -2.60 -5.48 14.51
N GLN A 145 -2.06 -6.45 13.78
CA GLN A 145 -0.64 -6.45 13.42
C GLN A 145 -0.35 -5.46 12.29
N ALA A 146 0.90 -5.07 12.19
CA ALA A 146 1.45 -4.34 11.04
C ALA A 146 2.63 -5.11 10.44
N MET A 147 3.00 -4.75 9.21
CA MET A 147 4.12 -5.34 8.51
C MET A 147 4.74 -4.31 7.56
N TYR A 148 6.05 -4.17 7.59
CA TYR A 148 6.77 -3.29 6.67
C TYR A 148 7.36 -4.11 5.53
N ILE A 149 7.03 -3.71 4.31
CA ILE A 149 7.52 -4.31 3.07
C ILE A 149 8.63 -3.40 2.53
N GLU A 150 9.85 -3.84 2.73
CA GLU A 150 11.01 -3.14 2.15
C GLU A 150 11.02 -3.30 0.62
N PRO A 151 11.47 -2.27 -0.11
CA PRO A 151 11.72 -2.41 -1.55
C PRO A 151 12.63 -3.60 -1.86
N GLY A 152 12.20 -4.40 -2.83
CA GLY A 152 12.85 -5.66 -3.20
C GLY A 152 12.23 -6.91 -2.56
N THR A 153 11.36 -6.78 -1.56
CA THR A 153 10.67 -7.92 -0.96
C THR A 153 9.55 -8.42 -1.87
N VAL A 154 9.59 -9.69 -2.26
CA VAL A 154 8.49 -10.34 -2.99
C VAL A 154 7.31 -10.53 -2.07
N HIS A 155 6.12 -10.11 -2.50
CA HIS A 155 4.92 -10.21 -1.68
C HIS A 155 3.65 -10.37 -2.52
N ALA A 156 2.58 -10.87 -1.87
CA ALA A 156 1.21 -10.82 -2.39
C ALA A 156 0.23 -10.88 -1.23
N ILE A 157 -0.77 -10.01 -1.23
CA ILE A 157 -1.86 -10.06 -0.27
C ILE A 157 -2.79 -11.22 -0.65
N GLY A 158 -3.07 -12.08 0.33
CA GLY A 158 -3.94 -13.22 0.13
C GLY A 158 -5.43 -12.88 0.21
N PRO A 159 -6.32 -13.85 -0.08
CA PRO A 159 -7.74 -13.63 -0.08
C PRO A 159 -8.31 -13.36 1.31
N LYS A 160 -9.39 -12.57 1.36
CA LYS A 160 -10.16 -12.21 2.56
C LYS A 160 -9.36 -11.42 3.61
N ILE A 161 -8.28 -10.78 3.21
CA ILE A 161 -7.52 -9.81 4.01
C ILE A 161 -8.15 -8.42 3.83
N GLU A 162 -8.11 -7.63 4.90
CA GLU A 162 -8.48 -6.21 4.89
C GLU A 162 -7.42 -5.43 5.65
N LEU A 163 -6.87 -4.37 5.03
CA LEU A 163 -5.76 -3.61 5.60
C LEU A 163 -5.77 -2.14 5.16
N TYR A 164 -5.08 -1.32 5.93
CA TYR A 164 -4.60 -0.02 5.46
C TYR A 164 -3.16 -0.16 4.98
N GLU A 165 -2.88 0.41 3.81
CA GLU A 165 -1.54 0.52 3.24
C GLU A 165 -1.07 1.96 3.29
N PHE A 166 0.11 2.16 3.83
CA PHE A 166 0.82 3.43 3.88
C PHE A 166 2.08 3.29 3.03
N GLN A 167 2.19 4.09 1.98
CA GLN A 167 3.31 4.03 1.04
C GLN A 167 3.72 5.42 0.57
N MET A 168 4.89 5.50 -0.08
CA MET A 168 5.24 6.65 -0.88
C MET A 168 4.35 6.74 -2.12
N THR A 169 4.17 7.96 -2.64
CA THR A 169 3.37 8.21 -3.86
C THR A 169 4.12 7.73 -5.11
N SER A 170 4.28 6.43 -5.22
CA SER A 170 4.84 5.71 -6.35
C SER A 170 3.90 4.55 -6.69
N ASP A 171 3.71 4.26 -7.96
CA ASP A 171 2.87 3.14 -8.39
C ASP A 171 3.67 2.09 -9.19
N ILE A 172 5.01 2.14 -9.12
CA ILE A 172 5.85 1.15 -9.78
C ILE A 172 5.65 -0.21 -9.14
N THR A 173 5.12 -1.13 -9.92
CA THR A 173 4.84 -2.51 -9.50
C THR A 173 5.34 -3.48 -10.56
N TYR A 174 6.31 -4.31 -10.22
CA TYR A 174 6.78 -5.38 -11.09
C TYR A 174 6.15 -6.71 -10.69
N ARG A 175 5.31 -7.21 -11.58
CA ARG A 175 4.55 -8.45 -11.38
C ARG A 175 5.35 -9.64 -11.85
N PHE A 176 5.65 -10.57 -10.93
CA PHE A 176 6.25 -11.85 -11.23
C PHE A 176 5.22 -12.86 -11.75
N TYR A 177 4.07 -12.94 -11.08
CA TYR A 177 3.06 -13.97 -11.33
C TYR A 177 1.68 -13.48 -10.94
N ASP A 178 0.67 -13.88 -11.70
CA ASP A 178 -0.71 -13.45 -11.49
C ASP A 178 -1.71 -14.61 -11.36
N TRP A 179 -1.30 -15.70 -10.78
CA TRP A 179 -2.15 -16.86 -10.48
C TRP A 179 -2.87 -17.42 -11.71
N GLY A 180 -2.28 -17.30 -12.90
CA GLY A 180 -2.84 -17.75 -14.17
C GLY A 180 -3.93 -16.85 -14.77
N ARG A 181 -4.15 -15.63 -14.25
CA ARG A 181 -5.19 -14.71 -14.75
C ARG A 181 -4.83 -13.98 -16.05
N GLY A 182 -3.60 -14.10 -16.52
CA GLY A 182 -3.18 -13.59 -17.82
C GLY A 182 -2.89 -12.08 -17.88
N ARG A 183 -2.81 -11.38 -16.73
CA ARG A 183 -2.28 -10.01 -16.72
C ARG A 183 -0.79 -10.02 -17.07
N GLU A 184 -0.32 -8.92 -17.66
CA GLU A 184 1.07 -8.73 -18.00
C GLU A 184 1.98 -8.95 -16.80
N THR A 185 3.11 -9.63 -17.02
CA THR A 185 4.18 -9.82 -16.05
C THR A 185 5.40 -9.03 -16.46
N HIS A 186 6.18 -8.58 -15.47
CA HIS A 186 7.37 -7.76 -15.63
C HIS A 186 8.57 -8.53 -15.06
N PHE A 187 8.77 -9.77 -15.57
CA PHE A 187 9.69 -10.72 -14.95
C PHE A 187 11.13 -10.17 -14.90
N ASP A 188 11.60 -9.57 -16.01
CA ASP A 188 12.98 -9.08 -16.09
C ASP A 188 13.21 -7.91 -15.12
N GLN A 189 12.32 -6.92 -15.12
CA GLN A 189 12.39 -5.78 -14.18
C GLN A 189 12.25 -6.26 -12.72
N ALA A 190 11.38 -7.22 -12.46
CA ALA A 190 11.24 -7.81 -11.14
C ALA A 190 12.53 -8.50 -10.68
N MET A 191 13.23 -9.20 -11.59
CA MET A 191 14.54 -9.83 -11.31
C MET A 191 15.65 -8.82 -11.06
N GLU A 192 15.56 -7.61 -11.61
CA GLU A 192 16.55 -6.54 -11.36
C GLU A 192 16.44 -5.95 -9.95
N VAL A 193 15.22 -5.93 -9.37
CA VAL A 193 14.95 -5.27 -8.09
C VAL A 193 14.75 -6.22 -6.91
N VAL A 194 14.53 -7.52 -7.16
CA VAL A 194 14.24 -8.51 -6.12
C VAL A 194 15.43 -8.70 -5.17
N LYS A 195 15.08 -8.82 -3.88
CA LYS A 195 16.02 -9.15 -2.79
C LYS A 195 15.49 -10.38 -2.03
N GLU A 196 16.41 -11.16 -1.45
CA GLU A 196 16.02 -12.28 -0.58
C GLU A 196 15.68 -11.77 0.83
N THR A 197 14.65 -10.92 0.91
CA THR A 197 14.16 -10.33 2.16
C THR A 197 12.81 -10.88 2.51
N VAL A 198 12.51 -10.91 3.81
CA VAL A 198 11.20 -11.25 4.37
C VAL A 198 10.81 -10.22 5.41
N ALA A 199 9.57 -9.80 5.39
CA ALA A 199 9.04 -8.89 6.39
C ALA A 199 8.63 -9.65 7.66
N LYS A 200 8.59 -8.98 8.81
CA LYS A 200 8.12 -9.56 10.07
C LYS A 200 6.89 -8.79 10.56
N PRO A 201 5.79 -9.49 10.91
CA PRO A 201 4.66 -8.83 11.54
C PRO A 201 5.03 -8.34 12.95
N PHE A 202 4.47 -7.18 13.32
CA PHE A 202 4.66 -6.57 14.64
C PHE A 202 3.38 -5.88 15.13
N ASP A 203 3.31 -5.61 16.42
CA ASP A 203 2.21 -4.83 17.00
C ASP A 203 2.50 -3.33 16.83
N LEU A 204 1.61 -2.63 16.11
CA LEU A 204 1.82 -1.22 15.80
C LEU A 204 1.49 -0.33 17.02
N SER A 205 2.52 0.26 17.60
CA SER A 205 2.42 1.47 18.42
C SER A 205 2.99 2.67 17.66
N GLU A 206 4.19 2.52 17.16
CA GLU A 206 4.91 3.48 16.33
C GLU A 206 5.87 2.72 15.40
N PHE A 207 5.94 3.13 14.14
CA PHE A 207 6.88 2.62 13.14
C PHE A 207 7.57 3.81 12.47
N ASN A 208 8.86 3.67 12.17
CA ASN A 208 9.67 4.69 11.52
C ASN A 208 10.62 4.04 10.51
N CYS A 209 10.63 4.56 9.29
CA CYS A 209 11.62 4.21 8.26
C CYS A 209 12.21 5.52 7.67
N SER A 210 13.07 5.40 6.66
CA SER A 210 13.68 6.56 6.00
C SER A 210 12.67 7.49 5.30
N HIS A 211 11.50 6.97 4.93
CA HIS A 211 10.53 7.68 4.10
C HIS A 211 9.36 8.26 4.89
N PHE A 212 8.89 7.54 5.93
CA PHE A 212 7.73 7.96 6.71
C PHE A 212 7.73 7.37 8.11
N LYS A 213 6.88 7.97 8.92
CA LYS A 213 6.58 7.51 10.27
C LYS A 213 5.08 7.26 10.39
N VAL A 214 4.70 6.12 10.97
CA VAL A 214 3.31 5.78 11.27
C VAL A 214 3.17 5.55 12.77
N LYS A 215 2.14 6.17 13.36
CA LYS A 215 1.84 6.02 14.77
C LYS A 215 0.37 5.71 14.97
N ARG A 216 0.08 4.70 15.76
CA ARG A 216 -1.27 4.41 16.21
C ARG A 216 -1.62 5.30 17.40
N LEU A 217 -2.77 5.97 17.30
CA LEU A 217 -3.28 6.83 18.38
C LEU A 217 -4.56 6.22 18.97
N ASN A 218 -4.72 6.34 20.28
CA ASN A 218 -5.95 5.98 20.98
C ASN A 218 -6.81 7.24 21.15
N GLY A 219 -7.59 7.56 20.10
CA GLY A 219 -8.41 8.77 20.01
C GLY A 219 -7.73 9.90 19.22
N LEU A 220 -8.44 11.02 19.08
CA LEU A 220 -7.90 12.19 18.39
C LEU A 220 -6.81 12.85 19.25
N PRO A 221 -5.67 13.24 18.65
CA PRO A 221 -4.63 13.94 19.38
C PRO A 221 -5.11 15.33 19.79
N SER A 222 -4.70 15.79 20.97
CA SER A 222 -5.00 17.15 21.46
C SER A 222 -4.31 18.25 20.63
N PHE A 223 -3.30 17.88 19.87
CA PHE A 223 -2.57 18.76 18.97
C PHE A 223 -2.29 18.04 17.66
N LEU A 224 -2.59 18.69 16.52
CA LEU A 224 -2.31 18.16 15.19
C LEU A 224 -0.98 18.75 14.68
N ASP A 225 -0.04 17.88 14.37
CA ASP A 225 1.20 18.25 13.70
C ASP A 225 0.91 18.73 12.27
N ARG A 226 1.58 19.80 11.85
CA ARG A 226 1.36 20.42 10.53
C ARG A 226 1.87 19.58 9.35
N ARG A 227 2.72 18.60 9.61
CA ARG A 227 3.32 17.69 8.59
C ARG A 227 2.84 16.24 8.77
N SER A 228 1.63 16.04 9.26
CA SER A 228 1.09 14.70 9.50
C SER A 228 -0.23 14.50 8.77
N VAL A 229 -0.45 13.27 8.33
CA VAL A 229 -1.74 12.79 7.83
C VAL A 229 -2.38 11.95 8.93
N TYR A 230 -3.65 12.22 9.23
CA TYR A 230 -4.41 11.50 10.25
C TYR A 230 -5.49 10.68 9.58
N LEU A 231 -5.44 9.38 9.79
CA LEU A 231 -6.48 8.45 9.37
C LEU A 231 -7.35 8.10 10.59
N ALA A 232 -8.64 8.46 10.51
CA ALA A 232 -9.61 8.08 11.52
C ALA A 232 -10.51 6.96 10.99
N SER A 233 -10.55 5.82 11.70
CA SER A 233 -11.47 4.74 11.37
C SER A 233 -12.79 4.87 12.17
N ARG A 234 -13.91 4.42 11.60
CA ARG A 234 -15.23 4.46 12.25
C ARG A 234 -15.30 3.71 13.58
N SER A 235 -14.45 2.72 13.80
CA SER A 235 -14.37 2.01 15.09
C SER A 235 -13.92 2.90 16.25
N SER A 236 -13.34 4.07 15.95
CA SER A 236 -12.91 5.06 16.95
C SER A 236 -14.03 6.03 17.37
N PHE A 237 -15.19 6.00 16.71
CA PHE A 237 -16.29 6.94 16.90
C PHE A 237 -17.57 6.34 17.50
N ASN A 238 -17.52 5.14 18.08
CA ASN A 238 -18.59 4.64 18.94
C ASN A 238 -18.50 5.29 20.33
N GLY A 239 -18.45 6.59 20.37
CA GLY A 239 -18.62 7.42 21.55
C GLY A 239 -19.95 8.16 21.46
N LYS A 240 -20.79 7.91 22.40
CA LYS A 240 -22.11 8.48 22.71
C LYS A 240 -22.35 9.89 22.20
#